data_c0e11bdddae75d120621a8ff10dfb01e
#
_entry.id   c0e11bdddae75d120621a8ff10dfb01e
#
_cell.length_a   1.000
_cell.length_b   1.000
_cell.length_c   1.000
_cell.angle_alpha   90.00
_cell.angle_beta   90.00
_cell.angle_gamma   90.00
#
_symmetry.space_group_name_H-M   'P 1'
#
loop_
_entity.id
_entity.type
_entity.pdbx_description
1 polymer ?
#
loop_
_entity_poly.entity_id
_entity_poly.type
_entity_poly.pdbx_seq_one_letter_code
_entity_poly.pdbx_strand_id
1 'polypeptide(L)'
;DGTILALDGKVSLDDNAAFRHEGHAALVDERTEDPLEAKAKANGLNYVKLDGQVGVIGNGAGLVMSTLDVVAYAGEQHGGVKPANFLDIGGGANAEVMANGLDVILGDEQVKSVFVNVFGGITACDAVANGIVKALEILGDTATKPLVVRLDGNAVEEGRRILQEANHPLVTLAATMDEGADKAAELAHSAN
;
A
#
# COMPACT_ATOMS: atom_id res chain seq x y z
N ASP A 1 -25.51 42.93 -16.37
CA ASP A 1 -26.11 43.86 -15.45
C ASP A 1 -25.18 44.27 -14.30
N GLY A 2 -23.99 43.62 -14.15
CA GLY A 2 -23.03 43.90 -13.09
C GLY A 2 -23.29 43.16 -11.76
N THR A 3 -24.28 42.27 -11.72
CA THR A 3 -24.58 41.46 -10.53
C THR A 3 -23.55 40.35 -10.38
N ILE A 4 -22.97 40.21 -9.18
CA ILE A 4 -22.05 39.16 -8.83
C ILE A 4 -22.83 38.03 -8.12
N LEU A 5 -22.75 36.81 -8.64
CA LEU A 5 -23.40 35.62 -8.08
C LEU A 5 -22.34 34.59 -7.72
N ALA A 6 -22.49 33.97 -6.55
CA ALA A 6 -21.74 32.75 -6.22
C ALA A 6 -22.34 31.60 -7.03
N LEU A 7 -21.56 31.00 -7.93
CA LEU A 7 -21.99 29.91 -8.80
C LEU A 7 -21.76 28.53 -8.18
N ASP A 8 -20.74 28.39 -7.36
CA ASP A 8 -20.33 27.14 -6.77
C ASP A 8 -19.58 27.38 -5.46
N GLY A 9 -19.52 26.36 -4.62
CA GLY A 9 -18.75 26.37 -3.38
C GLY A 9 -18.23 24.96 -3.09
N LYS A 10 -16.91 24.81 -2.92
CA LYS A 10 -16.27 23.59 -2.46
C LYS A 10 -15.73 23.78 -1.05
N VAL A 11 -16.16 22.90 -0.15
CA VAL A 11 -15.69 22.89 1.25
C VAL A 11 -15.12 21.51 1.55
N SER A 12 -13.90 21.44 2.06
CA SER A 12 -13.31 20.22 2.58
C SER A 12 -13.19 20.33 4.10
N LEU A 13 -13.66 19.32 4.80
CA LEU A 13 -13.51 19.20 6.24
C LEU A 13 -12.24 18.42 6.55
N ASP A 14 -11.51 18.88 7.59
CA ASP A 14 -10.30 18.20 8.05
C ASP A 14 -10.68 16.99 8.91
N ASP A 15 -10.44 15.77 8.43
CA ASP A 15 -10.72 14.54 9.15
C ASP A 15 -9.92 14.43 10.47
N ASN A 16 -8.74 15.07 10.55
CA ASN A 16 -7.96 15.14 11.78
C ASN A 16 -8.64 16.00 12.86
N ALA A 17 -9.62 16.80 12.51
CA ALA A 17 -10.44 17.58 13.43
C ALA A 17 -11.74 16.88 13.84
N ALA A 18 -12.06 15.71 13.31
CA ALA A 18 -13.31 14.98 13.54
C ALA A 18 -13.59 14.75 15.03
N PHE A 19 -12.57 14.48 15.83
CA PHE A 19 -12.70 14.30 17.29
C PHE A 19 -13.28 15.52 18.02
N ARG A 20 -13.21 16.72 17.43
CA ARG A 20 -13.77 17.97 17.96
C ARG A 20 -15.11 18.35 17.33
N HIS A 21 -15.50 17.65 16.26
CA HIS A 21 -16.65 18.01 15.43
C HIS A 21 -17.47 16.76 15.07
N GLU A 22 -18.15 16.18 16.06
CA GLU A 22 -18.94 14.94 15.90
C GLU A 22 -19.96 15.00 14.75
N GLY A 23 -20.46 16.21 14.41
CA GLY A 23 -21.38 16.41 13.31
C GLY A 23 -20.78 16.19 11.91
N HIS A 24 -19.45 16.14 11.76
CA HIS A 24 -18.81 15.92 10.45
C HIS A 24 -19.13 14.53 9.88
N ALA A 25 -19.29 13.52 10.73
CA ALA A 25 -19.63 12.16 10.29
C ALA A 25 -20.94 12.09 9.48
N ALA A 26 -21.88 12.98 9.76
CA ALA A 26 -23.17 13.05 9.05
C ALA A 26 -23.06 13.75 7.68
N LEU A 27 -21.93 14.37 7.36
CA LEU A 27 -21.70 15.13 6.13
C LEU A 27 -20.88 14.35 5.09
N VAL A 28 -20.52 13.10 5.38
CA VAL A 28 -19.80 12.22 4.44
C VAL A 28 -20.72 11.85 3.28
N ASP A 29 -20.29 12.10 2.06
CA ASP A 29 -20.99 11.66 0.86
C ASP A 29 -20.37 10.36 0.34
N GLU A 30 -20.92 9.24 0.79
CA GLU A 30 -20.45 7.88 0.42
C GLU A 30 -20.48 7.61 -1.10
N ARG A 31 -21.23 8.41 -1.87
CA ARG A 31 -21.35 8.24 -3.33
C ARG A 31 -20.10 8.72 -4.08
N THR A 32 -19.27 9.51 -3.44
CA THR A 32 -18.06 10.09 -4.03
C THR A 32 -16.78 9.41 -3.57
N GLU A 33 -16.85 8.51 -2.58
CA GLU A 33 -15.71 7.78 -2.02
C GLU A 33 -15.38 6.56 -2.90
N ASP A 34 -14.09 6.37 -3.20
CA ASP A 34 -13.65 5.15 -3.88
C ASP A 34 -13.90 3.93 -2.99
N PRO A 35 -14.47 2.82 -3.50
CA PRO A 35 -14.80 1.65 -2.68
C PRO A 35 -13.60 1.02 -1.96
N LEU A 36 -12.39 1.09 -2.55
CA LEU A 36 -11.17 0.58 -1.93
C LEU A 36 -10.67 1.50 -0.83
N GLU A 37 -10.79 2.83 -1.01
CA GLU A 37 -10.49 3.82 0.03
C GLU A 37 -11.45 3.68 1.20
N ALA A 38 -12.75 3.51 0.94
CA ALA A 38 -13.75 3.25 1.97
C ALA A 38 -13.45 1.96 2.75
N LYS A 39 -13.11 0.87 2.05
CA LYS A 39 -12.69 -0.41 2.65
C LYS A 39 -11.44 -0.25 3.51
N ALA A 40 -10.44 0.46 3.03
CA ALA A 40 -9.21 0.73 3.75
C ALA A 40 -9.46 1.55 5.02
N LYS A 41 -10.24 2.60 4.92
CA LYS A 41 -10.65 3.47 6.03
C LYS A 41 -11.40 2.70 7.13
N ALA A 42 -12.31 1.79 6.74
CA ALA A 42 -13.02 0.92 7.68
C ALA A 42 -12.07 0.00 8.48
N ASN A 43 -10.89 -0.34 7.92
CA ASN A 43 -9.83 -1.11 8.56
C ASN A 43 -8.75 -0.23 9.21
N GLY A 44 -8.95 1.08 9.31
CA GLY A 44 -7.99 2.01 9.92
C GLY A 44 -6.70 2.19 9.13
N LEU A 45 -6.72 1.91 7.82
CA LEU A 45 -5.57 2.03 6.94
C LEU A 45 -5.51 3.41 6.27
N ASN A 46 -4.30 3.96 6.14
CA ASN A 46 -4.05 5.17 5.38
C ASN A 46 -3.74 4.81 3.93
N TYR A 47 -4.77 4.75 3.11
CA TYR A 47 -4.73 4.31 1.71
C TYR A 47 -5.27 5.40 0.78
N VAL A 48 -4.60 5.58 -0.35
CA VAL A 48 -5.06 6.41 -1.47
C VAL A 48 -4.90 5.61 -2.76
N LYS A 49 -5.98 5.52 -3.54
CA LYS A 49 -5.96 4.87 -4.85
C LYS A 49 -5.27 5.75 -5.89
N LEU A 50 -4.46 5.13 -6.76
CA LEU A 50 -3.82 5.74 -7.92
C LEU A 50 -4.12 4.91 -9.17
N ASP A 51 -3.78 5.47 -10.33
CA ASP A 51 -3.93 4.77 -11.62
C ASP A 51 -2.62 4.04 -11.98
N GLY A 52 -2.52 2.77 -11.61
CA GLY A 52 -1.30 2.00 -11.85
C GLY A 52 -1.49 0.50 -11.69
N GLN A 53 -0.38 -0.24 -11.80
CA GLN A 53 -0.36 -1.70 -11.83
C GLN A 53 0.48 -2.32 -10.70
N VAL A 54 1.31 -1.52 -10.01
CA VAL A 54 2.10 -1.99 -8.86
C VAL A 54 1.47 -1.49 -7.57
N GLY A 55 0.92 -2.40 -6.78
CA GLY A 55 0.48 -2.11 -5.42
C GLY A 55 1.69 -1.80 -4.52
N VAL A 56 1.60 -0.78 -3.68
CA VAL A 56 2.69 -0.37 -2.80
C VAL A 56 2.26 -0.39 -1.35
N ILE A 57 3.09 -1.02 -0.51
CA ILE A 57 2.95 -1.02 0.96
C ILE A 57 4.28 -0.58 1.56
N GLY A 58 4.24 0.35 2.49
CA GLY A 58 5.40 0.75 3.28
C GLY A 58 5.02 1.19 4.69
N ASN A 59 6.02 1.39 5.54
CA ASN A 59 5.84 1.89 6.90
C ASN A 59 6.45 3.29 7.05
N GLY A 60 5.57 4.25 7.12
CA GLY A 60 5.90 5.68 7.17
C GLY A 60 5.68 6.39 5.83
N ALA A 61 4.91 7.48 5.88
CA ALA A 61 4.45 8.20 4.71
C ALA A 61 5.58 8.65 3.77
N GLY A 62 6.71 9.11 4.34
CA GLY A 62 7.89 9.53 3.56
C GLY A 62 8.51 8.38 2.76
N LEU A 63 8.63 7.17 3.38
CA LEU A 63 9.14 5.99 2.69
C LEU A 63 8.17 5.55 1.59
N VAL A 64 6.87 5.57 1.85
CA VAL A 64 5.86 5.22 0.84
C VAL A 64 5.94 6.18 -0.34
N MET A 65 5.99 7.50 -0.10
CA MET A 65 6.10 8.50 -1.17
C MET A 65 7.34 8.26 -2.04
N SER A 66 8.52 8.08 -1.42
CA SER A 66 9.75 7.78 -2.19
C SER A 66 9.67 6.43 -2.92
N THR A 67 8.96 5.45 -2.35
CA THR A 67 8.74 4.16 -3.03
C THR A 67 7.87 4.33 -4.27
N LEU A 68 6.82 5.16 -4.22
CA LEU A 68 6.01 5.49 -5.40
C LEU A 68 6.85 6.10 -6.52
N ASP A 69 7.74 7.04 -6.18
CA ASP A 69 8.61 7.69 -7.16
C ASP A 69 9.56 6.68 -7.82
N VAL A 70 10.19 5.80 -7.03
CA VAL A 70 11.12 4.78 -7.55
C VAL A 70 10.39 3.73 -8.40
N VAL A 71 9.18 3.32 -8.02
CA VAL A 71 8.34 2.42 -8.83
C VAL A 71 7.94 3.07 -10.14
N ALA A 72 7.55 4.35 -10.13
CA ALA A 72 7.21 5.07 -11.35
C ALA A 72 8.40 5.19 -12.30
N TYR A 73 9.59 5.49 -11.75
CA TYR A 73 10.82 5.56 -12.52
C TYR A 73 11.24 4.21 -13.12
N ALA A 74 11.22 3.14 -12.33
CA ALA A 74 11.49 1.78 -12.81
C ALA A 74 10.49 1.38 -13.91
N GLY A 75 9.22 1.73 -13.75
CA GLY A 75 8.16 1.43 -14.70
C GLY A 75 8.35 2.02 -16.09
N GLU A 76 9.13 3.10 -16.24
CA GLU A 76 9.46 3.66 -17.57
C GLU A 76 10.13 2.63 -18.49
N GLN A 77 10.96 1.73 -17.90
CA GLN A 77 11.64 0.65 -18.63
C GLN A 77 10.75 -0.59 -18.83
N HIS A 78 9.63 -0.67 -18.13
CA HIS A 78 8.68 -1.77 -18.14
C HIS A 78 7.31 -1.35 -18.72
N GLY A 79 7.31 -0.67 -19.86
CA GLY A 79 6.09 -0.33 -20.60
C GLY A 79 5.25 0.78 -19.98
N GLY A 80 5.81 1.60 -19.10
CA GLY A 80 5.13 2.71 -18.46
C GLY A 80 4.25 2.29 -17.27
N VAL A 81 4.59 1.16 -16.63
CA VAL A 81 3.93 0.69 -15.39
C VAL A 81 4.05 1.76 -14.31
N LYS A 82 2.99 1.93 -13.52
CA LYS A 82 2.89 2.96 -12.47
C LYS A 82 2.47 2.36 -11.13
N PRO A 83 2.73 3.06 -10.00
CA PRO A 83 2.18 2.67 -8.72
C PRO A 83 0.65 2.80 -8.71
N ALA A 84 -0.03 1.82 -8.11
CA ALA A 84 -1.48 1.72 -8.08
C ALA A 84 -2.12 2.37 -6.85
N ASN A 85 -1.34 2.58 -5.80
CA ASN A 85 -1.83 3.14 -4.54
C ASN A 85 -0.68 3.66 -3.68
N PHE A 86 -1.06 4.53 -2.75
CA PHE A 86 -0.30 4.81 -1.53
C PHE A 86 -0.89 3.96 -0.40
N LEU A 87 -0.09 3.25 0.38
CA LEU A 87 -0.50 2.61 1.63
C LEU A 87 0.61 2.68 2.67
N ASP A 88 0.38 3.45 3.71
CA ASP A 88 1.22 3.51 4.91
C ASP A 88 0.58 2.68 6.02
N ILE A 89 1.25 1.59 6.42
CA ILE A 89 0.80 0.71 7.51
C ILE A 89 1.24 1.22 8.89
N GLY A 90 1.94 2.36 8.95
CA GLY A 90 2.44 2.93 10.20
C GLY A 90 3.51 2.10 10.90
N GLY A 91 3.76 2.42 12.15
CA GLY A 91 4.77 1.74 12.98
C GLY A 91 4.28 0.50 13.73
N GLY A 92 3.07 0.01 13.44
CA GLY A 92 2.45 -1.09 14.18
C GLY A 92 2.01 -2.28 13.32
N ALA A 93 2.74 -2.56 12.24
CA ALA A 93 2.39 -3.61 11.29
C ALA A 93 2.36 -5.01 11.93
N ASN A 94 1.20 -5.39 12.44
CA ASN A 94 0.90 -6.77 12.82
C ASN A 94 0.31 -7.55 11.64
N ALA A 95 0.07 -8.86 11.83
CA ALA A 95 -0.47 -9.73 10.80
C ALA A 95 -1.83 -9.27 10.25
N GLU A 96 -2.69 -8.72 11.09
CA GLU A 96 -4.02 -8.26 10.72
C GLU A 96 -3.96 -7.00 9.86
N VAL A 97 -3.15 -6.01 10.25
CA VAL A 97 -2.91 -4.79 9.47
C VAL A 97 -2.34 -5.13 8.10
N MET A 98 -1.37 -6.06 8.04
CA MET A 98 -0.78 -6.52 6.77
C MET A 98 -1.80 -7.27 5.92
N ALA A 99 -2.62 -8.15 6.51
CA ALA A 99 -3.66 -8.87 5.79
C ALA A 99 -4.72 -7.92 5.21
N ASN A 100 -5.19 -6.97 6.01
CA ASN A 100 -6.16 -5.97 5.56
C ASN A 100 -5.59 -5.08 4.45
N GLY A 101 -4.31 -4.67 4.56
CA GLY A 101 -3.63 -3.90 3.53
C GLY A 101 -3.50 -4.66 2.21
N LEU A 102 -3.06 -5.91 2.28
CA LEU A 102 -2.97 -6.79 1.11
C LEU A 102 -4.35 -7.08 0.51
N ASP A 103 -5.38 -7.32 1.33
CA ASP A 103 -6.74 -7.59 0.86
C ASP A 103 -7.35 -6.39 0.10
N VAL A 104 -7.06 -5.16 0.56
CA VAL A 104 -7.46 -3.95 -0.18
C VAL A 104 -6.76 -3.87 -1.53
N ILE A 105 -5.42 -4.03 -1.55
CA ILE A 105 -4.61 -3.90 -2.77
C ILE A 105 -4.92 -5.04 -3.76
N LEU A 106 -5.04 -6.27 -3.28
CA LEU A 106 -5.34 -7.43 -4.14
C LEU A 106 -6.76 -7.36 -4.73
N GLY A 107 -7.67 -6.64 -4.06
CA GLY A 107 -9.02 -6.36 -4.56
C GLY A 107 -9.05 -5.37 -5.74
N ASP A 108 -7.98 -4.63 -6.01
CA ASP A 108 -7.89 -3.77 -7.19
C ASP A 108 -7.51 -4.60 -8.43
N GLU A 109 -8.40 -4.67 -9.41
CA GLU A 109 -8.18 -5.41 -10.67
C GLU A 109 -7.02 -4.86 -11.51
N GLN A 110 -6.68 -3.58 -11.34
CA GLN A 110 -5.56 -2.95 -12.03
C GLN A 110 -4.20 -3.44 -11.50
N VAL A 111 -4.13 -3.81 -10.22
CA VAL A 111 -2.88 -4.30 -9.61
C VAL A 111 -2.49 -5.64 -10.18
N LYS A 112 -1.24 -5.76 -10.61
CA LYS A 112 -0.64 -6.97 -11.20
C LYS A 112 0.49 -7.55 -10.35
N SER A 113 1.17 -6.70 -9.58
CA SER A 113 2.20 -7.08 -8.60
C SER A 113 2.12 -6.18 -7.38
N VAL A 114 2.73 -6.57 -6.27
CA VAL A 114 2.79 -5.76 -5.05
C VAL A 114 4.23 -5.59 -4.62
N PHE A 115 4.62 -4.36 -4.28
CA PHE A 115 5.91 -4.04 -3.67
C PHE A 115 5.71 -3.65 -2.21
N VAL A 116 6.21 -4.48 -1.31
CA VAL A 116 6.27 -4.24 0.14
C VAL A 116 7.65 -3.73 0.49
N ASN A 117 7.77 -2.44 0.79
CA ASN A 117 9.05 -1.81 1.14
C ASN A 117 9.01 -1.31 2.58
N VAL A 118 9.75 -1.96 3.47
CA VAL A 118 9.73 -1.68 4.90
C VAL A 118 11.13 -1.38 5.42
N PHE A 119 11.22 -0.32 6.21
CA PHE A 119 12.39 0.00 7.01
C PHE A 119 12.08 -0.24 8.49
N GLY A 120 12.71 -1.26 9.07
CA GLY A 120 12.58 -1.62 10.48
C GLY A 120 13.11 -0.51 11.38
N GLY A 121 12.18 0.09 12.12
CA GLY A 121 12.44 1.10 13.13
C GLY A 121 11.84 0.67 14.47
N ILE A 122 10.76 1.33 14.88
CA ILE A 122 9.96 0.93 16.07
C ILE A 122 9.38 -0.48 15.85
N THR A 123 8.83 -0.75 14.67
CA THR A 123 8.45 -2.10 14.27
C THR A 123 9.64 -2.76 13.58
N ALA A 124 10.12 -3.86 14.12
CA ALA A 124 11.25 -4.59 13.57
C ALA A 124 10.87 -5.45 12.36
N CYS A 125 11.84 -5.73 11.48
CA CYS A 125 11.60 -6.48 10.25
C CYS A 125 11.11 -7.91 10.47
N ASP A 126 11.48 -8.56 11.55
CA ASP A 126 11.00 -9.89 11.93
C ASP A 126 9.49 -9.90 12.22
N ALA A 127 8.98 -8.88 12.91
CA ALA A 127 7.55 -8.72 13.15
C ALA A 127 6.77 -8.50 11.84
N VAL A 128 7.31 -7.69 10.92
CA VAL A 128 6.73 -7.46 9.60
C VAL A 128 6.74 -8.74 8.77
N ALA A 129 7.86 -9.47 8.74
CA ALA A 129 7.98 -10.73 8.02
C ALA A 129 6.95 -11.76 8.50
N ASN A 130 6.80 -11.94 9.81
CA ASN A 130 5.75 -12.77 10.39
C ASN A 130 4.34 -12.28 10.03
N GLY A 131 4.15 -10.96 9.98
CA GLY A 131 2.91 -10.34 9.52
C GLY A 131 2.57 -10.71 8.08
N ILE A 132 3.56 -10.65 7.17
CA ILE A 132 3.39 -11.03 5.75
C ILE A 132 3.04 -12.51 5.62
N VAL A 133 3.79 -13.40 6.29
CA VAL A 133 3.53 -14.86 6.25
C VAL A 133 2.11 -15.16 6.71
N LYS A 134 1.72 -14.64 7.87
CA LYS A 134 0.35 -14.83 8.39
C LYS A 134 -0.72 -14.20 7.51
N ALA A 135 -0.46 -13.05 6.92
CA ALA A 135 -1.39 -12.42 6.00
C ALA A 135 -1.65 -13.31 4.77
N LEU A 136 -0.60 -13.91 4.21
CA LEU A 136 -0.71 -14.84 3.09
C LEU A 136 -1.45 -16.13 3.50
N GLU A 137 -1.26 -16.64 4.72
CA GLU A 137 -2.03 -17.76 5.25
C GLU A 137 -3.53 -17.42 5.38
N ILE A 138 -3.86 -16.21 5.88
CA ILE A 138 -5.25 -15.75 6.02
C ILE A 138 -5.92 -15.59 4.66
N LEU A 139 -5.22 -15.00 3.71
CA LEU A 139 -5.73 -14.76 2.35
C LEU A 139 -5.81 -16.03 1.51
N GLY A 140 -4.94 -17.02 1.77
CA GLY A 140 -4.94 -18.30 1.07
C GLY A 140 -5.00 -18.13 -0.45
N ASP A 141 -5.95 -18.80 -1.08
CA ASP A 141 -6.14 -18.80 -2.54
C ASP A 141 -6.57 -17.44 -3.13
N THR A 142 -6.94 -16.47 -2.29
CA THR A 142 -7.25 -15.11 -2.77
C THR A 142 -6.01 -14.28 -3.05
N ALA A 143 -4.86 -14.66 -2.46
CA ALA A 143 -3.56 -14.06 -2.77
C ALA A 143 -3.03 -14.66 -4.08
N THR A 144 -3.27 -14.00 -5.20
CA THR A 144 -2.91 -14.50 -6.53
C THR A 144 -1.80 -13.70 -7.22
N LYS A 145 -1.46 -12.53 -6.69
CA LYS A 145 -0.49 -11.61 -7.32
C LYS A 145 0.88 -11.73 -6.66
N PRO A 146 1.97 -11.65 -7.43
CA PRO A 146 3.33 -11.72 -6.87
C PRO A 146 3.62 -10.54 -5.96
N LEU A 147 4.31 -10.83 -4.86
CA LEU A 147 4.81 -9.86 -3.88
C LEU A 147 6.33 -9.78 -3.96
N VAL A 148 6.85 -8.59 -4.17
CA VAL A 148 8.27 -8.28 -3.98
C VAL A 148 8.43 -7.64 -2.61
N VAL A 149 9.33 -8.15 -1.78
CA VAL A 149 9.52 -7.66 -0.41
C VAL A 149 10.95 -7.20 -0.21
N ARG A 150 11.10 -5.94 0.18
CA ARG A 150 12.37 -5.39 0.63
C ARG A 150 12.26 -5.04 2.11
N LEU A 151 13.13 -5.62 2.89
CA LEU A 151 13.31 -5.33 4.31
C LEU A 151 14.70 -4.73 4.54
N ASP A 152 14.76 -3.68 5.36
CA ASP A 152 16.00 -3.06 5.81
C ASP A 152 15.83 -2.50 7.23
N GLY A 153 16.93 -2.14 7.90
CA GLY A 153 16.88 -1.59 9.26
C GLY A 153 16.91 -2.66 10.36
N ASN A 154 16.17 -2.44 11.43
CA ASN A 154 16.23 -3.26 12.64
C ASN A 154 15.69 -4.69 12.39
N ALA A 155 16.44 -5.72 12.86
CA ALA A 155 16.14 -7.14 12.73
C ALA A 155 15.96 -7.62 11.26
N VAL A 156 16.67 -7.00 10.31
CA VAL A 156 16.55 -7.30 8.87
C VAL A 156 16.93 -8.74 8.54
N GLU A 157 18.01 -9.27 9.11
CA GLU A 157 18.49 -10.64 8.84
C GLU A 157 17.46 -11.68 9.30
N GLU A 158 16.86 -11.47 10.47
CA GLU A 158 15.82 -12.34 10.99
C GLU A 158 14.55 -12.26 10.14
N GLY A 159 14.14 -11.06 9.73
CA GLY A 159 12.99 -10.87 8.84
C GLY A 159 13.17 -11.57 7.49
N ARG A 160 14.36 -11.45 6.89
CA ARG A 160 14.69 -12.15 5.64
C ARG A 160 14.69 -13.68 5.83
N ARG A 161 15.26 -14.17 6.95
CA ARG A 161 15.27 -15.60 7.28
C ARG A 161 13.84 -16.16 7.37
N ILE A 162 12.93 -15.46 8.07
CA ILE A 162 11.53 -15.88 8.21
C ILE A 162 10.87 -16.03 6.83
N LEU A 163 11.02 -15.05 5.95
CA LEU A 163 10.43 -15.09 4.61
C LEU A 163 11.05 -16.19 3.72
N GLN A 164 12.36 -16.42 3.84
CA GLN A 164 13.06 -17.49 3.13
C GLN A 164 12.61 -18.88 3.60
N GLU A 165 12.46 -19.08 4.92
CA GLU A 165 11.99 -20.35 5.49
C GLU A 165 10.53 -20.64 5.16
N ALA A 166 9.66 -19.60 5.13
CA ALA A 166 8.29 -19.73 4.69
C ALA A 166 8.19 -20.12 3.21
N ASN A 167 9.19 -19.75 2.40
CA ASN A 167 9.32 -20.12 0.98
C ASN A 167 8.00 -20.04 0.20
N HIS A 168 7.24 -18.96 0.42
CA HIS A 168 5.94 -18.79 -0.22
C HIS A 168 6.12 -18.50 -1.72
N PRO A 169 5.40 -19.18 -2.64
CA PRO A 169 5.64 -19.07 -4.08
C PRO A 169 5.41 -17.67 -4.67
N LEU A 170 4.60 -16.86 -4.01
CA LEU A 170 4.33 -15.49 -4.45
C LEU A 170 5.36 -14.48 -3.96
N VAL A 171 6.24 -14.83 -3.02
CA VAL A 171 7.16 -13.88 -2.38
C VAL A 171 8.54 -13.94 -3.03
N THR A 172 9.02 -12.79 -3.49
CA THR A 172 10.40 -12.58 -3.95
C THR A 172 11.06 -11.53 -3.06
N LEU A 173 12.26 -11.81 -2.56
CA LEU A 173 13.04 -10.85 -1.77
C LEU A 173 13.91 -9.99 -2.68
N ALA A 174 13.97 -8.69 -2.37
CA ALA A 174 14.88 -7.73 -2.98
C ALA A 174 15.84 -7.16 -1.94
N ALA A 175 17.09 -6.90 -2.35
CA ALA A 175 18.11 -6.36 -1.45
C ALA A 175 18.00 -4.85 -1.30
N THR A 176 17.64 -4.14 -2.35
CA THR A 176 17.50 -2.68 -2.39
C THR A 176 16.12 -2.24 -2.81
N MET A 177 15.79 -0.96 -2.58
CA MET A 177 14.52 -0.39 -3.01
C MET A 177 14.44 -0.34 -4.54
N ASP A 178 15.54 0.00 -5.21
CA ASP A 178 15.58 0.06 -6.68
C ASP A 178 15.37 -1.32 -7.31
N GLU A 179 16.06 -2.35 -6.80
CA GLU A 179 15.87 -3.74 -7.22
C GLU A 179 14.42 -4.20 -7.01
N GLY A 180 13.84 -3.87 -5.85
CA GLY A 180 12.46 -4.22 -5.53
C GLY A 180 11.45 -3.55 -6.46
N ALA A 181 11.64 -2.27 -6.74
CA ALA A 181 10.78 -1.52 -7.64
C ALA A 181 10.88 -2.02 -9.08
N ASP A 182 12.11 -2.27 -9.56
CA ASP A 182 12.35 -2.82 -10.90
C ASP A 182 11.70 -4.19 -11.07
N LYS A 183 11.90 -5.09 -10.09
CA LYS A 183 11.29 -6.42 -10.12
C LYS A 183 9.77 -6.39 -10.05
N ALA A 184 9.20 -5.51 -9.24
CA ALA A 184 7.74 -5.36 -9.16
C ALA A 184 7.17 -4.81 -10.48
N ALA A 185 7.83 -3.84 -11.10
CA ALA A 185 7.44 -3.29 -12.39
C ALA A 185 7.56 -4.33 -13.52
N GLU A 186 8.64 -5.13 -13.56
CA GLU A 186 8.82 -6.25 -14.49
C GLU A 186 7.66 -7.26 -14.39
N LEU A 187 7.33 -7.68 -13.16
CA LEU A 187 6.26 -8.64 -12.90
C LEU A 187 4.89 -8.08 -13.31
N ALA A 188 4.63 -6.81 -13.01
CA ALA A 188 3.39 -6.17 -13.42
C ALA A 188 3.27 -6.04 -14.95
N HIS A 189 4.36 -5.73 -15.66
CA HIS A 189 4.39 -5.65 -17.11
C HIS A 189 4.15 -7.02 -17.77
N SER A 190 4.73 -8.08 -17.19
CA SER A 190 4.62 -9.45 -17.72
C SER A 190 3.23 -10.08 -17.51
N ALA A 191 2.41 -9.53 -16.64
CA ALA A 191 1.06 -10.01 -16.33
C ALA A 191 -0.05 -9.34 -17.19
N ASN A 192 0.35 -8.46 -18.12
CA ASN A 192 -0.59 -7.76 -19.03
C ASN A 192 -0.86 -8.56 -20.31
#